data_4209b7292b3995fb4efbfdcd0f7e5749
#
_entry.id   4209b7292b3995fb4efbfdcd0f7e5749
#
_cell.length_a   1.000
_cell.length_b   1.000
_cell.length_c   1.000
_cell.angle_alpha   90.00
_cell.angle_beta   90.00
_cell.angle_gamma   90.00
#
_symmetry.space_group_name_H-M   'P 1'
#
loop_
_entity.id
_entity.type
_entity.pdbx_description
1 polymer ?
#
loop_
_entity_poly.entity_id
_entity_poly.type
_entity_poly.pdbx_seq_one_letter_code
_entity_poly.pdbx_strand_id
1 'polypeptide(L)'
;MALEKQHGQVLLRLVVIFVLTGLATSLFAFLRYESLAAIDPVLLFLLIAYPLLIGIAVYFYLKDKNTSVTLQEEYYIKWFLQSFAKTCLSERDPQTIREELASTLLRLIHPALVMVYEVNPQTQRLEVTYQAGIKNLPDTAVHGYAFGEGIPGWVMQNQNTVNMPDISKELYLQVDPWAKNLGLRSYAAVPLLAKGQAFGIIGMYSLEPAFFQDSNLLIAQLAAQLYGLSLTNLSK
;
A
#
# COMPACT_ATOMS: atom_id res chain seq x y z
N MET A 1 -5.69 8.97 5.67
CA MET A 1 -5.08 7.78 6.31
C MET A 1 -4.26 8.11 7.56
N ALA A 2 -3.20 8.97 7.53
CA ALA A 2 -2.43 9.32 8.74
C ALA A 2 -3.29 10.03 9.82
N LEU A 3 -4.13 10.98 9.46
CA LEU A 3 -5.06 11.69 10.36
C LEU A 3 -6.12 10.77 10.99
N GLU A 4 -6.64 9.79 10.26
CA GLU A 4 -7.61 8.82 10.80
C GLU A 4 -6.99 7.83 11.78
N LYS A 5 -5.75 7.37 11.51
CA LYS A 5 -4.98 6.52 12.43
C LYS A 5 -4.69 7.27 13.74
N GLN A 6 -4.42 8.57 13.63
CA GLN A 6 -4.19 9.45 14.78
C GLN A 6 -5.47 9.65 15.60
N HIS A 7 -6.62 9.85 14.97
CA HIS A 7 -7.92 9.96 15.65
C HIS A 7 -8.33 8.64 16.34
N GLY A 8 -8.08 7.49 15.71
CA GLY A 8 -8.32 6.18 16.33
C GLY A 8 -7.47 5.94 17.57
N GLN A 9 -6.20 6.33 17.54
CA GLN A 9 -5.31 6.24 18.72
C GLN A 9 -5.71 7.22 19.82
N VAL A 10 -6.15 8.43 19.48
CA VAL A 10 -6.64 9.41 20.47
C VAL A 10 -7.91 8.89 21.13
N LEU A 11 -8.85 8.35 20.35
CA LEU A 11 -10.09 7.78 20.89
C LEU A 11 -9.81 6.59 21.80
N LEU A 12 -8.92 5.68 21.41
CA LEU A 12 -8.51 4.54 22.22
C LEU A 12 -7.87 4.99 23.54
N ARG A 13 -7.03 6.03 23.51
CA ARG A 13 -6.42 6.60 24.72
C ARG A 13 -7.48 7.21 25.64
N LEU A 14 -8.45 7.93 25.10
CA LEU A 14 -9.56 8.51 25.86
C LEU A 14 -10.40 7.43 26.54
N VAL A 15 -10.68 6.32 25.85
CA VAL A 15 -11.41 5.19 26.41
C VAL A 15 -10.61 4.51 27.53
N VAL A 16 -9.32 4.29 27.33
CA VAL A 16 -8.43 3.72 28.36
C VAL A 16 -8.39 4.63 29.58
N ILE A 17 -8.27 5.94 29.39
CA ILE A 17 -8.30 6.93 30.50
C ILE A 17 -9.64 6.87 31.22
N PHE A 18 -10.76 6.78 30.50
CA PHE A 18 -12.10 6.73 31.10
C PHE A 18 -12.31 5.43 31.90
N VAL A 19 -11.85 4.28 31.39
CA VAL A 19 -11.90 3.01 32.11
C VAL A 19 -11.01 3.05 33.38
N LEU A 20 -9.79 3.60 33.26
CA LEU A 20 -8.88 3.73 34.39
C LEU A 20 -9.42 4.70 35.45
N THR A 21 -10.04 5.81 35.07
CA THR A 21 -10.67 6.73 36.02
C THR A 21 -11.89 6.10 36.68
N GLY A 22 -12.70 5.32 35.94
CA GLY A 22 -13.82 4.56 36.51
C GLY A 22 -13.36 3.51 37.54
N LEU A 23 -12.28 2.77 37.23
CA LEU A 23 -11.68 1.81 38.15
C LEU A 23 -11.08 2.51 39.40
N ALA A 24 -10.40 3.64 39.21
CA ALA A 24 -9.82 4.42 40.31
C ALA A 24 -10.90 4.98 41.25
N THR A 25 -12.01 5.48 40.70
CA THR A 25 -13.15 5.96 41.52
C THR A 25 -13.84 4.82 42.26
N SER A 26 -13.96 3.64 41.64
CA SER A 26 -14.50 2.43 42.30
C SER A 26 -13.58 1.95 43.42
N LEU A 27 -12.26 1.96 43.20
CA LEU A 27 -11.27 1.61 44.20
C LEU A 27 -11.25 2.61 45.35
N PHE A 28 -11.35 3.93 45.09
CA PHE A 28 -11.42 4.97 46.11
C PHE A 28 -12.69 4.86 46.95
N ALA A 29 -13.84 4.58 46.34
CA ALA A 29 -15.07 4.32 47.05
C ALA A 29 -14.94 3.08 47.97
N PHE A 30 -14.34 2.01 47.46
CA PHE A 30 -14.07 0.78 48.22
C PHE A 30 -13.17 1.05 49.45
N LEU A 31 -12.08 1.82 49.30
CA LEU A 31 -11.14 2.14 50.39
C LEU A 31 -11.72 3.07 51.46
N ARG A 32 -12.74 3.86 51.11
CA ARG A 32 -13.36 4.82 52.05
C ARG A 32 -14.47 4.19 52.92
N TYR A 33 -15.01 3.05 52.48
CA TYR A 33 -16.00 2.30 53.25
C TYR A 33 -15.30 1.29 54.16
N GLU A 34 -15.49 1.40 55.50
CA GLU A 34 -14.85 0.52 56.50
C GLU A 34 -15.28 -0.96 56.39
N SER A 35 -16.35 -1.26 55.66
CA SER A 35 -16.74 -2.62 55.30
C SER A 35 -17.56 -2.68 54.01
N LEU A 36 -17.35 -3.73 53.19
CA LEU A 36 -18.15 -4.04 52.00
C LEU A 36 -19.65 -4.21 52.30
N ALA A 37 -19.98 -4.57 53.54
CA ALA A 37 -21.35 -4.73 54.01
C ALA A 37 -22.14 -3.40 54.12
N ALA A 38 -21.45 -2.25 54.12
CA ALA A 38 -22.06 -0.93 54.18
C ALA A 38 -22.40 -0.35 52.81
N ILE A 39 -21.91 -0.96 51.69
CA ILE A 39 -22.21 -0.52 50.32
C ILE A 39 -23.47 -1.23 49.86
N ASP A 40 -24.45 -0.44 49.38
CA ASP A 40 -25.61 -0.99 48.71
C ASP A 40 -25.14 -1.94 47.58
N PRO A 41 -25.55 -3.23 47.59
CA PRO A 41 -25.15 -4.20 46.56
C PRO A 41 -25.50 -3.76 45.14
N VAL A 42 -26.55 -2.95 44.94
CA VAL A 42 -26.92 -2.37 43.64
C VAL A 42 -25.88 -1.34 43.22
N LEU A 43 -25.40 -0.50 44.13
CA LEU A 43 -24.37 0.51 43.83
C LEU A 43 -23.04 -0.17 43.49
N LEU A 44 -22.65 -1.21 44.21
CA LEU A 44 -21.46 -2.00 43.93
C LEU A 44 -21.53 -2.67 42.54
N PHE A 45 -22.67 -3.25 42.23
CA PHE A 45 -22.90 -3.84 40.88
C PHE A 45 -22.78 -2.79 39.78
N LEU A 46 -23.39 -1.64 39.93
CA LEU A 46 -23.32 -0.56 38.92
C LEU A 46 -21.90 -0.03 38.75
N LEU A 47 -21.12 0.12 39.81
CA LEU A 47 -19.72 0.58 39.77
C LEU A 47 -18.80 -0.37 38.97
N ILE A 48 -19.08 -1.67 38.99
CA ILE A 48 -18.29 -2.68 38.26
C ILE A 48 -18.85 -2.91 36.88
N ALA A 49 -20.17 -3.07 36.75
CA ALA A 49 -20.81 -3.44 35.47
C ALA A 49 -20.76 -2.32 34.43
N TYR A 50 -20.88 -1.05 34.83
CA TYR A 50 -20.94 0.08 33.90
C TYR A 50 -19.65 0.30 33.11
N PRO A 51 -18.44 0.34 33.73
CA PRO A 51 -17.19 0.44 32.98
C PRO A 51 -16.96 -0.76 32.06
N LEU A 52 -17.37 -1.94 32.47
CA LEU A 52 -17.21 -3.16 31.71
C LEU A 52 -18.11 -3.16 30.46
N LEU A 53 -19.37 -2.73 30.59
CA LEU A 53 -20.29 -2.57 29.48
C LEU A 53 -19.81 -1.51 28.47
N ILE A 54 -19.28 -0.39 28.95
CA ILE A 54 -18.69 0.64 28.07
C ILE A 54 -17.47 0.06 27.34
N GLY A 55 -16.58 -0.65 28.03
CA GLY A 55 -15.42 -1.29 27.40
C GLY A 55 -15.81 -2.25 26.29
N ILE A 56 -16.83 -3.08 26.54
CA ILE A 56 -17.38 -4.00 25.55
C ILE A 56 -18.01 -3.24 24.37
N ALA A 57 -18.82 -2.23 24.61
CA ALA A 57 -19.45 -1.43 23.56
C ALA A 57 -18.40 -0.75 22.65
N VAL A 58 -17.36 -0.17 23.27
CA VAL A 58 -16.26 0.45 22.53
C VAL A 58 -15.44 -0.58 21.74
N TYR A 59 -15.17 -1.75 22.32
CA TYR A 59 -14.49 -2.84 21.61
C TYR A 59 -15.27 -3.25 20.36
N PHE A 60 -16.58 -3.47 20.46
CA PHE A 60 -17.41 -3.81 19.31
C PHE A 60 -17.49 -2.68 18.30
N TYR A 61 -17.60 -1.42 18.72
CA TYR A 61 -17.59 -0.27 17.83
C TYR A 61 -16.27 -0.14 17.05
N LEU A 62 -15.13 -0.31 17.71
CA LEU A 62 -13.82 -0.26 17.05
C LEU A 62 -13.61 -1.47 16.11
N LYS A 63 -14.07 -2.65 16.50
CA LYS A 63 -14.02 -3.85 15.68
C LYS A 63 -14.87 -3.71 14.42
N ASP A 64 -16.11 -3.22 14.55
CA ASP A 64 -17.02 -3.00 13.43
C ASP A 64 -16.48 -1.95 12.45
N LYS A 65 -15.95 -0.85 12.97
CA LYS A 65 -15.31 0.20 12.15
C LYS A 65 -14.11 -0.33 11.37
N ASN A 66 -13.24 -1.12 11.99
CA ASN A 66 -12.10 -1.72 11.30
C ASN A 66 -12.55 -2.71 10.21
N THR A 67 -13.56 -3.52 10.48
CA THR A 67 -14.08 -4.51 9.52
C THR A 67 -14.72 -3.83 8.31
N SER A 68 -15.50 -2.77 8.52
CA SER A 68 -16.17 -2.05 7.43
C SER A 68 -15.17 -1.31 6.51
N VAL A 69 -14.11 -0.72 7.06
CA VAL A 69 -13.03 -0.08 6.28
C VAL A 69 -12.31 -1.13 5.43
N THR A 70 -11.96 -2.28 6.00
CA THR A 70 -11.27 -3.36 5.28
C THR A 70 -12.12 -3.90 4.13
N LEU A 71 -13.42 -4.14 4.35
CA LEU A 71 -14.33 -4.61 3.31
C LEU A 71 -14.50 -3.61 2.16
N GLN A 72 -14.53 -2.32 2.47
CA GLN A 72 -14.64 -1.27 1.46
C GLN A 72 -13.36 -1.15 0.63
N GLU A 73 -12.20 -1.27 1.24
CA GLU A 73 -10.90 -1.29 0.53
C GLU A 73 -10.79 -2.52 -0.37
N GLU A 74 -11.13 -3.71 0.10
CA GLU A 74 -11.15 -4.94 -0.72
C GLU A 74 -12.10 -4.82 -1.92
N TYR A 75 -13.30 -4.29 -1.70
CA TYR A 75 -14.26 -4.07 -2.77
C TYR A 75 -13.73 -3.10 -3.82
N TYR A 76 -13.09 -2.01 -3.39
CA TYR A 76 -12.50 -1.01 -4.27
C TYR A 76 -11.37 -1.60 -5.11
N ILE A 77 -10.44 -2.34 -4.49
CA ILE A 77 -9.36 -3.03 -5.19
C ILE A 77 -9.91 -4.02 -6.22
N LYS A 78 -10.89 -4.83 -5.83
CA LYS A 78 -11.54 -5.80 -6.71
C LYS A 78 -12.21 -5.13 -7.92
N TRP A 79 -12.95 -4.06 -7.68
CA TRP A 79 -13.61 -3.32 -8.74
C TRP A 79 -12.61 -2.71 -9.74
N PHE A 80 -11.52 -2.10 -9.23
CA PHE A 80 -10.46 -1.55 -10.08
C PHE A 80 -9.74 -2.63 -10.90
N LEU A 81 -9.37 -3.74 -10.29
CA LEU A 81 -8.72 -4.84 -11.02
C LEU A 81 -9.66 -5.43 -12.08
N GLN A 82 -10.94 -5.53 -11.80
CA GLN A 82 -11.93 -5.97 -12.79
C GLN A 82 -12.06 -4.97 -13.95
N SER A 83 -12.06 -3.66 -13.67
CA SER A 83 -12.08 -2.62 -14.69
C SER A 83 -10.85 -2.70 -15.58
N PHE A 84 -9.66 -2.81 -14.99
CA PHE A 84 -8.41 -2.97 -15.72
C PHE A 84 -8.37 -4.28 -16.55
N ALA A 85 -8.82 -5.39 -15.98
CA ALA A 85 -8.95 -6.65 -16.70
C ALA A 85 -9.88 -6.53 -17.91
N LYS A 86 -11.00 -5.81 -17.79
CA LYS A 86 -11.90 -5.52 -18.89
C LYS A 86 -11.19 -4.72 -20.01
N THR A 87 -10.44 -3.68 -19.63
CA THR A 87 -9.61 -2.92 -20.60
C THR A 87 -8.61 -3.82 -21.30
N CYS A 88 -7.88 -4.66 -20.57
CA CYS A 88 -6.93 -5.61 -21.12
C CYS A 88 -7.54 -6.60 -22.13
N LEU A 89 -8.82 -6.93 -21.98
CA LEU A 89 -9.53 -7.87 -22.85
C LEU A 89 -10.19 -7.19 -24.07
N SER A 90 -10.62 -5.94 -23.93
CA SER A 90 -11.38 -5.23 -24.97
C SER A 90 -10.53 -4.27 -25.80
N GLU A 91 -9.50 -3.68 -25.20
CA GLU A 91 -8.63 -2.70 -25.87
C GLU A 91 -7.63 -3.39 -26.77
N ARG A 92 -7.34 -2.76 -27.92
CA ARG A 92 -6.40 -3.25 -28.94
C ARG A 92 -5.16 -2.37 -29.06
N ASP A 93 -5.19 -1.18 -28.51
CA ASP A 93 -4.05 -0.28 -28.52
C ASP A 93 -3.17 -0.51 -27.27
N PRO A 94 -1.91 -0.97 -27.45
CA PRO A 94 -1.00 -1.19 -26.33
C PRO A 94 -0.71 0.07 -25.50
N GLN A 95 -0.76 1.25 -26.10
CA GLN A 95 -0.54 2.50 -25.40
C GLN A 95 -1.65 2.78 -24.40
N THR A 96 -2.89 2.67 -24.82
CA THR A 96 -4.06 2.83 -23.95
C THR A 96 -4.02 1.85 -22.76
N ILE A 97 -3.59 0.60 -22.99
CA ILE A 97 -3.47 -0.39 -21.91
C ILE A 97 -2.36 0.00 -20.92
N ARG A 98 -1.21 0.53 -21.39
CA ARG A 98 -0.12 1.03 -20.53
C ARG A 98 -0.57 2.21 -19.66
N GLU A 99 -1.29 3.15 -20.28
CA GLU A 99 -1.85 4.32 -19.55
C GLU A 99 -2.80 3.89 -18.46
N GLU A 100 -3.68 2.95 -18.75
CA GLU A 100 -4.62 2.43 -17.74
C GLU A 100 -3.91 1.60 -16.68
N LEU A 101 -2.88 0.83 -17.02
CA LEU A 101 -2.02 0.13 -16.05
C LEU A 101 -1.41 1.10 -15.03
N ALA A 102 -0.70 2.12 -15.53
CA ALA A 102 -0.05 3.10 -14.65
C ALA A 102 -1.08 3.91 -13.82
N SER A 103 -2.19 4.31 -14.44
CA SER A 103 -3.28 5.02 -13.77
C SER A 103 -3.95 4.17 -12.69
N THR A 104 -4.14 2.89 -12.95
CA THR A 104 -4.69 1.93 -11.98
C THR A 104 -3.78 1.80 -10.77
N LEU A 105 -2.47 1.63 -10.98
CA LEU A 105 -1.50 1.54 -9.89
C LEU A 105 -1.41 2.83 -9.08
N LEU A 106 -1.44 4.01 -9.74
CA LEU A 106 -1.49 5.29 -9.03
C LEU A 106 -2.72 5.41 -8.13
N ARG A 107 -3.89 4.94 -8.59
CA ARG A 107 -5.15 5.04 -7.84
C ARG A 107 -5.27 4.00 -6.72
N LEU A 108 -4.70 2.80 -6.87
CA LEU A 108 -4.81 1.74 -5.88
C LEU A 108 -3.72 1.80 -4.82
N ILE A 109 -2.49 2.07 -5.23
CA ILE A 109 -1.29 2.02 -4.36
C ILE A 109 -0.91 3.41 -3.86
N HIS A 110 -1.26 4.47 -4.60
CA HIS A 110 -0.91 5.86 -4.35
C HIS A 110 0.62 6.14 -4.28
N PRO A 111 1.45 5.53 -5.14
CA PRO A 111 2.86 5.90 -5.22
C PRO A 111 3.01 7.34 -5.73
N ALA A 112 4.18 7.95 -5.53
CA ALA A 112 4.47 9.26 -6.07
C ALA A 112 4.69 9.22 -7.60
N LEU A 113 5.24 8.11 -8.11
CA LEU A 113 5.58 7.93 -9.51
C LEU A 113 5.43 6.46 -9.90
N VAL A 114 4.86 6.19 -11.06
CA VAL A 114 4.84 4.89 -11.75
C VAL A 114 5.54 5.05 -13.08
N MET A 115 6.45 4.14 -13.41
CA MET A 115 7.15 4.07 -14.69
C MET A 115 7.00 2.67 -15.28
N VAL A 116 6.57 2.60 -16.53
CA VAL A 116 6.50 1.36 -17.30
C VAL A 116 7.69 1.34 -18.25
N TYR A 117 8.49 0.30 -18.13
CA TYR A 117 9.64 0.07 -19.01
C TYR A 117 9.38 -1.17 -19.86
N GLU A 118 9.69 -1.10 -21.12
CA GLU A 118 9.62 -2.23 -22.03
C GLU A 118 10.92 -2.39 -22.79
N VAL A 119 11.22 -3.61 -23.22
CA VAL A 119 12.39 -3.88 -24.05
C VAL A 119 12.16 -3.31 -25.46
N ASN A 120 12.99 -2.38 -25.87
CA ASN A 120 13.03 -1.94 -27.25
C ASN A 120 13.67 -3.04 -28.11
N PRO A 121 12.97 -3.58 -29.12
CA PRO A 121 13.47 -4.68 -29.95
C PRO A 121 14.75 -4.33 -30.73
N GLN A 122 14.97 -3.04 -31.04
CA GLN A 122 16.10 -2.57 -31.85
C GLN A 122 17.36 -2.36 -31.00
N THR A 123 17.20 -1.76 -29.82
CA THR A 123 18.33 -1.43 -28.92
C THR A 123 18.63 -2.55 -27.93
N GLN A 124 17.69 -3.48 -27.72
CA GLN A 124 17.73 -4.53 -26.69
C GLN A 124 17.91 -3.95 -25.28
N ARG A 125 17.42 -2.73 -25.05
CA ARG A 125 17.45 -2.05 -23.75
C ARG A 125 16.05 -1.85 -23.23
N LEU A 126 15.91 -1.76 -21.90
CA LEU A 126 14.70 -1.30 -21.26
C LEU A 126 14.55 0.20 -21.48
N GLU A 127 13.48 0.63 -22.07
CA GLU A 127 13.16 2.03 -22.29
C GLU A 127 11.84 2.40 -21.62
N VAL A 128 11.72 3.62 -21.11
CA VAL A 128 10.46 4.11 -20.52
C VAL A 128 9.45 4.30 -21.64
N THR A 129 8.37 3.52 -21.60
CA THR A 129 7.27 3.60 -22.57
C THR A 129 6.09 4.41 -22.04
N TYR A 130 5.97 4.51 -20.71
CA TYR A 130 4.96 5.37 -20.07
C TYR A 130 5.35 5.73 -18.65
N GLN A 131 4.88 6.90 -18.19
CA GLN A 131 5.05 7.36 -16.82
C GLN A 131 3.81 8.11 -16.33
N ALA A 132 3.52 8.00 -15.04
CA ALA A 132 2.40 8.69 -14.40
C ALA A 132 2.75 9.07 -12.95
N GLY A 133 2.24 10.20 -12.47
CA GLY A 133 2.52 10.75 -11.15
C GLY A 133 3.30 12.05 -11.21
N ILE A 134 4.53 12.09 -10.69
CA ILE A 134 5.39 13.28 -10.72
C ILE A 134 5.59 13.75 -12.15
N LYS A 135 5.31 15.03 -12.39
CA LYS A 135 5.50 15.71 -13.67
C LYS A 135 6.91 16.32 -13.74
N ASN A 136 7.38 16.59 -14.97
CA ASN A 136 8.67 17.23 -15.23
C ASN A 136 9.87 16.45 -14.66
N LEU A 137 9.91 15.15 -14.96
CA LEU A 137 11.09 14.35 -14.67
C LEU A 137 12.30 14.87 -15.45
N PRO A 138 13.52 14.79 -14.89
CA PRO A 138 14.72 15.14 -15.63
C PRO A 138 14.96 14.12 -16.76
N ASP A 139 15.64 14.54 -17.82
CA ASP A 139 15.97 13.68 -18.97
C ASP A 139 16.72 12.41 -18.55
N THR A 140 17.50 12.50 -17.47
CA THR A 140 18.20 11.36 -16.87
C THR A 140 17.28 10.29 -16.27
N ALA A 141 16.02 10.61 -16.03
CA ALA A 141 15.04 9.63 -15.52
C ALA A 141 14.48 8.72 -16.61
N VAL A 142 14.59 9.12 -17.86
CA VAL A 142 14.01 8.40 -19.01
C VAL A 142 15.07 7.70 -19.87
N HIS A 143 16.30 7.57 -19.37
CA HIS A 143 17.34 6.82 -20.07
C HIS A 143 17.04 5.30 -20.05
N GLY A 144 17.53 4.57 -21.06
CA GLY A 144 17.36 3.12 -21.12
C GLY A 144 18.39 2.38 -20.29
N TYR A 145 18.02 1.20 -19.79
CA TYR A 145 18.88 0.30 -19.03
C TYR A 145 19.23 -0.95 -19.82
N ALA A 146 20.49 -1.39 -19.77
CA ALA A 146 20.85 -2.72 -20.21
C ALA A 146 20.37 -3.78 -19.21
N PHE A 147 20.30 -5.04 -19.63
CA PHE A 147 20.01 -6.14 -18.70
C PHE A 147 21.12 -6.26 -17.66
N GLY A 148 20.73 -6.30 -16.39
CA GLY A 148 21.65 -6.25 -15.24
C GLY A 148 22.12 -4.85 -14.83
N GLU A 149 21.83 -3.79 -15.60
CA GLU A 149 22.19 -2.41 -15.28
C GLU A 149 21.17 -1.78 -14.33
N GLY A 150 21.65 -1.29 -13.17
CA GLY A 150 20.81 -0.67 -12.16
C GLY A 150 19.73 -1.63 -11.63
N ILE A 151 18.73 -1.05 -10.93
CA ILE A 151 17.62 -1.86 -10.42
C ILE A 151 16.69 -2.35 -11.54
N PRO A 152 16.30 -1.51 -12.51
CA PRO A 152 15.44 -1.94 -13.61
C PRO A 152 16.03 -3.11 -14.40
N GLY A 153 17.30 -3.02 -14.78
CA GLY A 153 17.98 -4.08 -15.53
C GLY A 153 18.18 -5.36 -14.71
N TRP A 154 18.40 -5.24 -13.39
CA TRP A 154 18.50 -6.39 -12.49
C TRP A 154 17.15 -7.14 -12.39
N VAL A 155 16.03 -6.42 -12.23
CA VAL A 155 14.68 -7.01 -12.20
C VAL A 155 14.38 -7.73 -13.51
N MET A 156 14.75 -7.12 -14.64
CA MET A 156 14.58 -7.70 -15.97
C MET A 156 15.36 -9.01 -16.12
N GLN A 157 16.62 -9.03 -15.70
CA GLN A 157 17.49 -10.19 -15.80
C GLN A 157 17.06 -11.35 -14.89
N ASN A 158 16.68 -11.04 -13.64
CA ASN A 158 16.37 -12.04 -12.63
C ASN A 158 14.89 -12.40 -12.57
N GLN A 159 14.00 -11.63 -13.21
CA GLN A 159 12.54 -11.80 -13.23
C GLN A 159 11.91 -11.85 -11.83
N ASN A 160 12.56 -11.17 -10.87
CA ASN A 160 12.13 -11.12 -9.48
C ASN A 160 11.66 -9.71 -9.10
N THR A 161 10.59 -9.67 -8.31
CA THR A 161 10.11 -8.42 -7.70
C THR A 161 11.15 -7.90 -6.70
N VAL A 162 11.40 -6.59 -6.74
CA VAL A 162 12.25 -5.88 -5.79
C VAL A 162 11.40 -4.94 -4.94
N ASN A 163 11.67 -4.90 -3.65
CA ASN A 163 11.15 -3.91 -2.72
C ASN A 163 12.30 -3.29 -1.95
N MET A 164 12.50 -1.98 -2.11
CA MET A 164 13.52 -1.21 -1.43
C MET A 164 12.87 -0.23 -0.46
N PRO A 165 12.91 -0.53 0.84
CA PRO A 165 12.28 0.33 1.84
C PRO A 165 12.87 1.73 1.92
N ASP A 166 14.18 1.88 1.64
CA ASP A 166 14.86 3.19 1.66
C ASP A 166 16.01 3.23 0.66
N ILE A 167 15.76 3.81 -0.51
CA ILE A 167 16.76 3.93 -1.60
C ILE A 167 17.93 4.83 -1.23
N SER A 168 17.81 5.67 -0.21
CA SER A 168 18.91 6.52 0.25
C SER A 168 19.99 5.73 1.00
N LYS A 169 19.65 4.54 1.51
CA LYS A 169 20.51 3.63 2.26
C LYS A 169 20.99 2.45 1.43
N GLU A 170 20.54 2.35 0.18
CA GLU A 170 20.91 1.24 -0.68
C GLU A 170 22.39 1.32 -1.07
N LEU A 171 23.12 0.23 -0.83
CA LEU A 171 24.58 0.13 -1.06
C LEU A 171 24.94 -0.86 -2.17
N TYR A 172 24.07 -1.81 -2.48
CA TYR A 172 24.37 -2.93 -3.38
C TYR A 172 23.85 -2.73 -4.80
N LEU A 173 22.66 -2.16 -4.94
CA LEU A 173 22.07 -1.86 -6.23
C LEU A 173 22.19 -0.38 -6.53
N GLN A 174 22.68 -0.07 -7.72
CA GLN A 174 22.85 1.31 -8.13
C GLN A 174 21.49 1.99 -8.31
N VAL A 175 21.19 2.91 -7.40
CA VAL A 175 20.02 3.78 -7.47
C VAL A 175 20.38 5.05 -8.23
N ASP A 176 19.57 5.39 -9.21
CA ASP A 176 19.80 6.58 -10.02
C ASP A 176 19.79 7.87 -9.20
N PRO A 177 20.77 8.77 -9.43
CA PRO A 177 20.86 10.03 -8.70
C PRO A 177 19.61 10.89 -8.83
N TRP A 178 18.92 10.86 -9.97
CA TRP A 178 17.72 11.67 -10.18
C TRP A 178 16.62 11.32 -9.17
N ALA A 179 16.47 10.03 -8.83
CA ALA A 179 15.44 9.59 -7.87
C ALA A 179 15.73 10.17 -6.47
N LYS A 180 16.99 10.17 -6.04
CA LYS A 180 17.41 10.77 -4.77
C LYS A 180 17.25 12.28 -4.78
N ASN A 181 17.57 12.95 -5.88
CA ASN A 181 17.44 14.41 -6.04
C ASN A 181 15.98 14.87 -6.00
N LEU A 182 15.03 14.05 -6.44
CA LEU A 182 13.59 14.31 -6.31
C LEU A 182 13.03 13.97 -4.91
N GLY A 183 13.87 13.55 -3.97
CA GLY A 183 13.44 13.20 -2.62
C GLY A 183 12.70 11.88 -2.53
N LEU A 184 12.78 11.02 -3.55
CA LEU A 184 12.19 9.70 -3.50
C LEU A 184 12.91 8.83 -2.47
N ARG A 185 12.16 8.08 -1.67
CA ARG A 185 12.69 7.38 -0.51
C ARG A 185 12.53 5.86 -0.59
N SER A 186 11.47 5.37 -1.19
CA SER A 186 11.27 3.93 -1.40
C SER A 186 10.98 3.62 -2.86
N TYR A 187 11.31 2.40 -3.26
CA TYR A 187 11.15 1.90 -4.61
C TYR A 187 10.66 0.46 -4.61
N ALA A 188 9.75 0.15 -5.51
CA ALA A 188 9.35 -1.22 -5.81
C ALA A 188 9.34 -1.44 -7.31
N ALA A 189 9.78 -2.62 -7.76
CA ALA A 189 9.72 -2.99 -9.17
C ALA A 189 9.19 -4.41 -9.34
N VAL A 190 8.34 -4.57 -10.37
CA VAL A 190 7.68 -5.83 -10.70
C VAL A 190 7.95 -6.17 -12.17
N PRO A 191 8.38 -7.39 -12.52
CA PRO A 191 8.60 -7.79 -13.90
C PRO A 191 7.28 -7.91 -14.66
N LEU A 192 7.27 -7.48 -15.93
CA LEU A 192 6.20 -7.71 -16.90
C LEU A 192 6.51 -9.00 -17.66
N LEU A 193 5.68 -10.02 -17.47
CA LEU A 193 5.89 -11.34 -18.04
C LEU A 193 4.85 -11.65 -19.11
N ALA A 194 5.30 -12.12 -20.26
CA ALA A 194 4.46 -12.69 -21.31
C ALA A 194 4.99 -14.08 -21.67
N LYS A 195 4.14 -15.11 -21.61
CA LYS A 195 4.53 -16.51 -21.87
C LYS A 195 5.76 -16.97 -21.07
N GLY A 196 5.89 -16.48 -19.82
CA GLY A 196 7.00 -16.84 -18.93
C GLY A 196 8.32 -16.11 -19.20
N GLN A 197 8.36 -15.17 -20.13
CA GLN A 197 9.53 -14.34 -20.41
C GLN A 197 9.27 -12.89 -20.05
N ALA A 198 10.24 -12.24 -19.42
CA ALA A 198 10.15 -10.84 -19.13
C ALA A 198 10.33 -10.02 -20.39
N PHE A 199 9.43 -9.07 -20.61
CA PHE A 199 9.50 -8.12 -21.73
C PHE A 199 9.58 -6.66 -21.23
N GLY A 200 9.50 -6.45 -19.92
CA GLY A 200 9.54 -5.14 -19.30
C GLY A 200 9.46 -5.22 -17.80
N ILE A 201 9.30 -4.07 -17.17
CA ILE A 201 9.09 -3.92 -15.73
C ILE A 201 8.13 -2.76 -15.44
N ILE A 202 7.52 -2.80 -14.27
CA ILE A 202 6.86 -1.65 -13.64
C ILE A 202 7.75 -1.20 -12.49
N GLY A 203 8.20 0.05 -12.51
CA GLY A 203 8.87 0.71 -11.38
C GLY A 203 7.92 1.66 -10.69
N MET A 204 7.88 1.62 -9.36
CA MET A 204 7.06 2.49 -8.53
C MET A 204 7.95 3.16 -7.48
N TYR A 205 7.76 4.46 -7.27
CA TYR A 205 8.51 5.26 -6.30
C TYR A 205 7.59 5.96 -5.34
N SER A 206 8.04 6.14 -4.10
CA SER A 206 7.36 6.94 -3.08
C SER A 206 8.30 7.92 -2.39
N LEU A 207 7.75 9.05 -1.92
CA LEU A 207 8.44 10.03 -1.08
C LEU A 207 8.58 9.56 0.37
N GLU A 208 7.87 8.50 0.76
CA GLU A 208 7.92 7.94 2.11
C GLU A 208 8.81 6.69 2.13
N PRO A 209 9.65 6.51 3.17
CA PRO A 209 10.38 5.26 3.34
C PRO A 209 9.42 4.14 3.76
N ALA A 210 9.74 2.90 3.40
CA ALA A 210 8.96 1.70 3.70
C ALA A 210 7.47 1.79 3.28
N PHE A 211 7.20 2.52 2.20
CA PHE A 211 5.84 2.74 1.70
C PHE A 211 5.22 1.47 1.13
N PHE A 212 5.99 0.70 0.35
CA PHE A 212 5.46 -0.48 -0.32
C PHE A 212 5.39 -1.67 0.64
N GLN A 213 4.15 -2.12 0.90
CA GLN A 213 3.84 -3.30 1.70
C GLN A 213 3.56 -4.50 0.77
N ASP A 214 3.51 -5.71 1.31
CA ASP A 214 3.25 -6.93 0.54
C ASP A 214 1.95 -6.86 -0.26
N SER A 215 0.90 -6.23 0.28
CA SER A 215 -0.36 -6.00 -0.43
C SER A 215 -0.20 -5.12 -1.67
N ASN A 216 0.63 -4.07 -1.59
CA ASN A 216 0.93 -3.21 -2.74
C ASN A 216 1.66 -3.97 -3.85
N LEU A 217 2.63 -4.81 -3.46
CA LEU A 217 3.38 -5.64 -4.39
C LEU A 217 2.46 -6.67 -5.07
N LEU A 218 1.56 -7.30 -4.32
CA LEU A 218 0.58 -8.24 -4.87
C LEU A 218 -0.33 -7.57 -5.91
N ILE A 219 -0.84 -6.37 -5.62
CA ILE A 219 -1.66 -5.59 -6.57
C ILE A 219 -0.87 -5.31 -7.84
N ALA A 220 0.38 -4.85 -7.72
CA ALA A 220 1.23 -4.56 -8.86
C ALA A 220 1.55 -5.81 -9.69
N GLN A 221 1.81 -6.94 -9.05
CA GLN A 221 2.04 -8.23 -9.71
C GLN A 221 0.80 -8.71 -10.47
N LEU A 222 -0.40 -8.61 -9.89
CA LEU A 222 -1.64 -8.96 -10.58
C LEU A 222 -1.90 -8.06 -11.79
N ALA A 223 -1.67 -6.76 -11.66
CA ALA A 223 -1.80 -5.83 -12.77
C ALA A 223 -0.77 -6.11 -13.88
N ALA A 224 0.48 -6.43 -13.51
CA ALA A 224 1.54 -6.82 -14.44
C ALA A 224 1.19 -8.10 -15.22
N GLN A 225 0.61 -9.09 -14.54
CA GLN A 225 0.16 -10.34 -15.19
C GLN A 225 -0.98 -10.09 -16.18
N LEU A 226 -1.98 -9.28 -15.83
CA LEU A 226 -3.09 -8.90 -16.72
C LEU A 226 -2.56 -8.18 -17.96
N TYR A 227 -1.61 -7.26 -17.78
CA TYR A 227 -0.97 -6.56 -18.88
C TYR A 227 -0.22 -7.52 -19.81
N GLY A 228 0.59 -8.42 -19.28
CA GLY A 228 1.30 -9.42 -20.08
C GLY A 228 0.37 -10.35 -20.87
N LEU A 229 -0.77 -10.73 -20.28
CA LEU A 229 -1.81 -11.52 -20.97
C LEU A 229 -2.45 -10.72 -22.11
N SER A 230 -2.73 -9.43 -21.92
CA SER A 230 -3.32 -8.59 -22.97
C SER A 230 -2.43 -8.50 -24.20
N LEU A 231 -1.13 -8.25 -24.01
CA LEU A 231 -0.16 -8.20 -25.13
C LEU A 231 -0.02 -9.54 -25.85
N THR A 232 -0.10 -10.66 -25.13
CA THR A 232 -0.09 -11.99 -25.74
C THR A 232 -1.30 -12.21 -26.65
N ASN A 233 -2.46 -11.63 -26.31
CA ASN A 233 -3.67 -11.72 -27.13
C ASN A 233 -3.65 -10.79 -28.34
N LEU A 234 -2.93 -9.68 -28.28
CA LEU A 234 -2.76 -8.76 -29.41
C LEU A 234 -1.80 -9.29 -30.47
N SER A 235 -0.91 -10.22 -30.10
CA SER A 235 0.07 -10.83 -31.01
C SER A 235 -0.47 -12.03 -31.80
N LYS A 236 -1.75 -12.38 -31.66
CA LYS A 236 -2.46 -13.39 -32.42
C LYS A 236 -3.25 -12.79 -33.56
#